data_d02b55faa603d7fbeb2dc04b07aab3b4
#
_entry.id   d02b55faa603d7fbeb2dc04b07aab3b4
#
_cell.length_a   1.000
_cell.length_b   1.000
_cell.length_c   1.000
_cell.angle_alpha   90.00
_cell.angle_beta   90.00
_cell.angle_gamma   90.00
#
_symmetry.space_group_name_H-M   'P 1'
#
loop_
_entity.id
_entity.type
_entity.pdbx_description
1 polymer ?
#
loop_
_entity_poly.entity_id
_entity_poly.type
_entity_poly.pdbx_seq_one_letter_code
_entity_poly.pdbx_strand_id
1 'polypeptide(L)'
;VIRLAKRAKAQNMAFMLDLHYSDFWTDPGKQFKPKAWAALSTDELVAQVQSYTQDVVSQLITAGVAPDYVQIGNELNSGMLWPTGKNWAANGETVGGFDVLARLLSAGVTGLRAAETAGGVKTPAKNILHLAEGGNNSKFRWWFDEITKRKVSFDIIGISYYPYWHGTLAALQSNMNDMVSRYSKPVMVVETAYAFTLENGDSLGNNFGQASDATNGGYPATAAGQRSFLKDLKAKIAAVPNGQGLGFVYWEPDWLPVNDATWATDAGISYLNTTGNVGNAWENQALFDFSGD
;
A
#
# COMPACT_ATOMS: atom_id res chain seq x y z
N VAL A 1 -1.76 11.85 -11.49
CA VAL A 1 -1.61 10.43 -11.85
C VAL A 1 -1.37 10.26 -13.34
N ILE A 2 -2.30 10.67 -14.26
CA ILE A 2 -2.19 10.46 -15.73
C ILE A 2 -0.85 10.94 -16.30
N ARG A 3 -0.36 12.14 -15.92
CA ARG A 3 0.92 12.68 -16.39
C ARG A 3 2.10 11.77 -16.04
N LEU A 4 2.15 11.26 -14.81
CA LEU A 4 3.21 10.33 -14.37
C LEU A 4 3.09 8.98 -15.05
N ALA A 5 1.88 8.43 -15.15
CA ALA A 5 1.63 7.18 -15.86
C ALA A 5 2.08 7.23 -17.33
N LYS A 6 1.83 8.36 -18.04
CA LYS A 6 2.33 8.58 -19.41
C LYS A 6 3.86 8.57 -19.47
N ARG A 7 4.52 9.20 -18.50
CA ARG A 7 6.01 9.21 -18.44
C ARG A 7 6.56 7.81 -18.17
N ALA A 8 5.97 7.07 -17.22
CA ALA A 8 6.37 5.69 -16.92
C ALA A 8 6.21 4.77 -18.14
N LYS A 9 5.04 4.80 -18.77
CA LYS A 9 4.77 4.00 -19.99
C LYS A 9 5.71 4.35 -21.14
N ALA A 10 6.07 5.62 -21.32
CA ALA A 10 7.03 6.05 -22.34
C ALA A 10 8.45 5.50 -22.09
N GLN A 11 8.76 5.10 -20.87
CA GLN A 11 10.01 4.43 -20.49
C GLN A 11 9.86 2.91 -20.44
N ASN A 12 8.77 2.33 -20.96
CA ASN A 12 8.45 0.90 -20.90
C ASN A 12 8.36 0.36 -19.46
N MET A 13 8.00 1.19 -18.51
CA MET A 13 7.78 0.78 -17.12
C MET A 13 6.35 0.27 -16.94
N ALA A 14 6.18 -0.75 -16.11
CA ALA A 14 4.87 -1.14 -15.63
C ALA A 14 4.30 -0.04 -14.72
N PHE A 15 2.98 0.12 -14.73
CA PHE A 15 2.27 1.09 -13.91
C PHE A 15 1.34 0.38 -12.92
N MET A 16 1.55 0.64 -11.64
CA MET A 16 0.66 0.21 -10.56
C MET A 16 -0.14 1.40 -10.05
N LEU A 17 -1.47 1.26 -10.01
CA LEU A 17 -2.38 2.20 -9.39
C LEU A 17 -2.74 1.71 -8.00
N ASP A 18 -2.52 2.54 -6.98
CA ASP A 18 -2.96 2.28 -5.61
C ASP A 18 -4.16 3.16 -5.26
N LEU A 19 -5.27 2.55 -4.85
CA LEU A 19 -6.52 3.22 -4.51
C LEU A 19 -6.74 3.20 -2.99
N HIS A 20 -6.43 4.31 -2.32
CA HIS A 20 -6.59 4.44 -0.86
C HIS A 20 -8.05 4.58 -0.42
N TYR A 21 -8.96 5.05 -1.28
CA TYR A 21 -10.37 5.35 -0.99
C TYR A 21 -10.55 6.29 0.22
N SER A 22 -9.70 7.30 0.33
CA SER A 22 -9.70 8.28 1.41
C SER A 22 -9.25 9.63 0.90
N ASP A 23 -9.63 10.71 1.59
CA ASP A 23 -9.11 12.08 1.33
C ASP A 23 -7.71 12.28 1.93
N PHE A 24 -7.20 11.28 2.61
CA PHE A 24 -5.89 11.22 3.22
C PHE A 24 -5.23 9.87 2.89
N TRP A 25 -3.91 9.75 2.93
CA TRP A 25 -3.27 8.45 2.81
C TRP A 25 -3.66 7.53 3.97
N THR A 26 -3.88 6.26 3.66
CA THR A 26 -4.35 5.26 4.64
C THR A 26 -3.20 4.38 5.12
N ASP A 27 -3.32 3.92 6.36
CA ASP A 27 -2.47 2.93 7.00
C ASP A 27 -3.29 2.02 7.92
N PRO A 28 -2.72 1.01 8.59
CA PRO A 28 -3.49 0.10 9.46
C PRO A 28 -4.24 0.78 10.60
N GLY A 29 -3.85 1.98 10.99
CA GLY A 29 -4.48 2.79 12.06
C GLY A 29 -5.42 3.89 11.55
N LYS A 30 -5.53 4.07 10.21
CA LYS A 30 -6.19 5.21 9.61
C LYS A 30 -6.80 4.88 8.25
N GLN A 31 -8.10 4.56 8.26
CA GLN A 31 -8.85 4.10 7.09
C GLN A 31 -10.18 4.86 6.97
N PHE A 32 -10.14 6.19 7.07
CA PHE A 32 -11.34 7.02 7.11
C PHE A 32 -11.99 7.15 5.73
N LYS A 33 -13.33 7.20 5.72
CA LYS A 33 -14.09 7.51 4.52
C LYS A 33 -13.70 8.88 3.98
N PRO A 34 -13.72 9.09 2.64
CA PRO A 34 -13.76 10.45 2.10
C PRO A 34 -14.91 11.26 2.68
N LYS A 35 -14.71 12.55 2.90
CA LYS A 35 -15.74 13.46 3.40
C LYS A 35 -17.04 13.38 2.58
N ALA A 36 -16.90 13.30 1.25
CA ALA A 36 -18.04 13.18 0.36
C ALA A 36 -18.84 11.87 0.52
N TRP A 37 -18.26 10.84 1.16
CA TRP A 37 -18.88 9.53 1.37
C TRP A 37 -19.31 9.29 2.82
N ALA A 38 -19.09 10.25 3.70
CA ALA A 38 -19.28 10.10 5.16
C ALA A 38 -20.71 9.69 5.55
N ALA A 39 -21.71 10.21 4.83
CA ALA A 39 -23.13 9.96 5.10
C ALA A 39 -23.71 8.74 4.36
N LEU A 40 -22.94 8.07 3.50
CA LEU A 40 -23.45 6.95 2.73
C LEU A 40 -23.74 5.74 3.63
N SER A 41 -24.89 5.10 3.40
CA SER A 41 -25.22 3.78 3.94
C SER A 41 -24.23 2.73 3.42
N THR A 42 -24.25 1.54 3.99
CA THR A 42 -23.37 0.45 3.55
C THR A 42 -23.58 0.09 2.06
N ASP A 43 -24.82 0.02 1.61
CA ASP A 43 -25.12 -0.35 0.22
C ASP A 43 -24.73 0.75 -0.77
N GLU A 44 -24.98 2.01 -0.42
CA GLU A 44 -24.54 3.16 -1.22
C GLU A 44 -23.00 3.24 -1.26
N LEU A 45 -22.32 2.95 -0.16
CA LEU A 45 -20.86 2.95 -0.10
C LEU A 45 -20.25 1.84 -0.98
N VAL A 46 -20.85 0.66 -1.01
CA VAL A 46 -20.45 -0.44 -1.91
C VAL A 46 -20.62 -0.01 -3.38
N ALA A 47 -21.76 0.58 -3.74
CA ALA A 47 -21.98 1.10 -5.08
C ALA A 47 -21.00 2.24 -5.44
N GLN A 48 -20.69 3.11 -4.48
CA GLN A 48 -19.75 4.21 -4.67
C GLN A 48 -18.31 3.72 -4.89
N VAL A 49 -17.85 2.71 -4.17
CA VAL A 49 -16.52 2.10 -4.39
C VAL A 49 -16.43 1.51 -5.80
N GLN A 50 -17.47 0.81 -6.25
CA GLN A 50 -17.51 0.27 -7.62
C GLN A 50 -17.44 1.38 -8.65
N SER A 51 -18.31 2.38 -8.55
CA SER A 51 -18.40 3.49 -9.50
C SER A 51 -17.10 4.30 -9.55
N TYR A 52 -16.55 4.65 -8.40
CA TYR A 52 -15.28 5.39 -8.30
C TYR A 52 -14.11 4.63 -8.93
N THR A 53 -13.99 3.33 -8.64
CA THR A 53 -12.93 2.51 -9.23
C THR A 53 -13.07 2.44 -10.75
N GLN A 54 -14.29 2.20 -11.24
CA GLN A 54 -14.58 2.17 -12.67
C GLN A 54 -14.23 3.50 -13.33
N ASP A 55 -14.60 4.61 -12.72
CA ASP A 55 -14.37 5.97 -13.24
C ASP A 55 -12.88 6.28 -13.35
N VAL A 56 -12.11 6.07 -12.28
CA VAL A 56 -10.67 6.33 -12.24
C VAL A 56 -9.93 5.49 -13.27
N VAL A 57 -10.24 4.20 -13.34
CA VAL A 57 -9.58 3.29 -14.29
C VAL A 57 -9.99 3.62 -15.74
N SER A 58 -11.25 3.96 -15.99
CA SER A 58 -11.72 4.38 -17.32
C SER A 58 -11.00 5.62 -17.82
N GLN A 59 -10.77 6.62 -16.95
CA GLN A 59 -10.01 7.81 -17.30
C GLN A 59 -8.56 7.48 -17.68
N LEU A 60 -7.90 6.56 -16.97
CA LEU A 60 -6.56 6.10 -17.29
C LEU A 60 -6.51 5.35 -18.63
N ILE A 61 -7.47 4.47 -18.87
CA ILE A 61 -7.59 3.73 -20.14
C ILE A 61 -7.82 4.71 -21.30
N THR A 62 -8.75 5.65 -21.14
CA THR A 62 -9.02 6.70 -22.15
C THR A 62 -7.80 7.56 -22.44
N ALA A 63 -6.97 7.82 -21.43
CA ALA A 63 -5.71 8.55 -21.58
C ALA A 63 -4.59 7.72 -22.23
N GLY A 64 -4.82 6.44 -22.57
CA GLY A 64 -3.86 5.52 -23.17
C GLY A 64 -2.84 4.94 -22.18
N VAL A 65 -3.14 4.96 -20.87
CA VAL A 65 -2.25 4.50 -19.80
C VAL A 65 -2.96 3.51 -18.87
N ALA A 66 -3.57 2.48 -19.44
CA ALA A 66 -4.16 1.41 -18.65
C ALA A 66 -3.13 0.87 -17.62
N PRO A 67 -3.51 0.70 -16.35
CA PRO A 67 -2.61 0.15 -15.35
C PRO A 67 -2.30 -1.33 -15.62
N ASP A 68 -1.10 -1.78 -15.24
CA ASP A 68 -0.72 -3.20 -15.26
C ASP A 68 -1.13 -3.90 -13.95
N TYR A 69 -1.14 -3.12 -12.86
CA TYR A 69 -1.53 -3.55 -11.52
C TYR A 69 -2.48 -2.52 -10.91
N VAL A 70 -3.47 -3.00 -10.15
CA VAL A 70 -4.37 -2.13 -9.37
C VAL A 70 -4.48 -2.67 -7.96
N GLN A 71 -4.09 -1.87 -7.00
CA GLN A 71 -4.24 -2.16 -5.59
C GLN A 71 -5.60 -1.64 -5.12
N ILE A 72 -6.45 -2.53 -4.62
CA ILE A 72 -7.79 -2.21 -4.12
C ILE A 72 -7.72 -2.01 -2.60
N GLY A 73 -7.51 -0.77 -2.21
CA GLY A 73 -7.24 -0.38 -0.82
C GLY A 73 -5.77 -0.54 -0.45
N ASN A 74 -5.31 0.23 0.52
CA ASN A 74 -3.95 0.25 1.02
C ASN A 74 -3.92 -0.22 2.49
N GLU A 75 -2.99 -1.13 2.84
CA GLU A 75 -2.75 -1.64 4.19
C GLU A 75 -4.02 -2.03 4.97
N LEU A 76 -4.76 -2.96 4.40
CA LEU A 76 -6.11 -3.38 4.80
C LEU A 76 -6.19 -4.19 6.10
N ASN A 77 -5.16 -4.18 6.94
CA ASN A 77 -5.09 -4.94 8.19
C ASN A 77 -6.32 -4.79 9.08
N SER A 78 -6.83 -3.57 9.17
CA SER A 78 -8.00 -3.20 9.96
C SER A 78 -9.24 -2.88 9.08
N GLY A 79 -9.23 -3.32 7.82
CA GLY A 79 -10.28 -3.03 6.84
C GLY A 79 -10.08 -1.70 6.11
N MET A 80 -11.15 -1.11 5.59
CA MET A 80 -11.17 0.16 4.87
C MET A 80 -12.46 0.94 5.15
N LEU A 81 -12.48 2.24 4.85
CA LEU A 81 -13.69 3.08 4.90
C LEU A 81 -14.43 2.99 6.25
N TRP A 82 -13.68 3.23 7.34
CA TRP A 82 -14.19 3.10 8.71
C TRP A 82 -15.36 4.04 9.02
N PRO A 83 -16.27 3.60 9.96
CA PRO A 83 -16.32 2.29 10.63
C PRO A 83 -16.94 1.19 9.75
N THR A 84 -17.52 1.51 8.60
CA THR A 84 -18.35 0.61 7.78
C THR A 84 -17.60 -0.63 7.31
N GLY A 85 -16.40 -0.49 6.76
CA GLY A 85 -15.57 -1.60 6.29
C GLY A 85 -14.47 -2.01 7.27
N LYS A 86 -14.53 -1.57 8.53
CA LYS A 86 -13.62 -2.03 9.59
C LYS A 86 -13.90 -3.51 9.88
N ASN A 87 -12.87 -4.35 9.87
CA ASN A 87 -13.03 -5.81 9.92
C ASN A 87 -13.10 -6.40 11.34
N TRP A 88 -12.78 -5.60 12.36
CA TRP A 88 -12.89 -5.98 13.77
C TRP A 88 -13.32 -4.79 14.62
N ALA A 89 -14.08 -5.06 15.67
CA ALA A 89 -14.54 -4.07 16.62
C ALA A 89 -13.62 -3.99 17.84
N ALA A 90 -13.30 -2.78 18.28
CA ALA A 90 -12.67 -2.54 19.57
C ALA A 90 -13.68 -1.85 20.49
N ASN A 91 -13.66 -2.19 21.79
CA ASN A 91 -14.41 -1.46 22.82
C ASN A 91 -15.92 -1.24 22.52
N GLY A 92 -16.60 -2.22 21.91
CA GLY A 92 -18.03 -2.14 21.62
C GLY A 92 -18.40 -1.28 20.41
N GLU A 93 -17.46 -0.92 19.54
CA GLU A 93 -17.77 -0.27 18.27
C GLU A 93 -18.73 -1.11 17.42
N THR A 94 -19.63 -0.42 16.71
CA THR A 94 -20.40 -1.04 15.64
C THR A 94 -19.62 -0.95 14.34
N VAL A 95 -19.20 -2.09 13.79
CA VAL A 95 -18.43 -2.19 12.55
C VAL A 95 -19.05 -3.22 11.60
N GLY A 96 -18.78 -3.09 10.31
CA GLY A 96 -19.35 -4.03 9.32
C GLY A 96 -18.68 -5.40 9.28
N GLY A 97 -17.50 -5.54 9.89
CA GLY A 97 -16.76 -6.79 9.92
C GLY A 97 -16.24 -7.22 8.53
N PHE A 98 -15.74 -8.44 8.47
CA PHE A 98 -15.25 -9.01 7.20
C PHE A 98 -16.32 -9.16 6.13
N ASP A 99 -17.61 -9.28 6.49
CA ASP A 99 -18.68 -9.41 5.50
C ASP A 99 -18.85 -8.12 4.68
N VAL A 100 -18.83 -6.98 5.34
CA VAL A 100 -18.90 -5.68 4.65
C VAL A 100 -17.59 -5.37 3.95
N LEU A 101 -16.44 -5.66 4.57
CA LEU A 101 -15.13 -5.48 3.93
C LEU A 101 -15.06 -6.27 2.61
N ALA A 102 -15.49 -7.52 2.60
CA ALA A 102 -15.51 -8.35 1.39
C ALA A 102 -16.41 -7.78 0.29
N ARG A 103 -17.55 -7.19 0.65
CA ARG A 103 -18.44 -6.50 -0.31
C ARG A 103 -17.75 -5.28 -0.93
N LEU A 104 -17.07 -4.47 -0.12
CA LEU A 104 -16.34 -3.28 -0.58
C LEU A 104 -15.19 -3.66 -1.52
N LEU A 105 -14.37 -4.65 -1.14
CA LEU A 105 -13.27 -5.14 -1.97
C LEU A 105 -13.79 -5.73 -3.30
N SER A 106 -14.85 -6.53 -3.24
CA SER A 106 -15.48 -7.10 -4.45
C SER A 106 -16.05 -6.02 -5.36
N ALA A 107 -16.59 -4.94 -4.80
CA ALA A 107 -17.08 -3.80 -5.56
C ALA A 107 -15.92 -3.08 -6.29
N GLY A 108 -14.79 -2.88 -5.63
CA GLY A 108 -13.58 -2.34 -6.27
C GLY A 108 -13.11 -3.20 -7.45
N VAL A 109 -13.02 -4.51 -7.25
CA VAL A 109 -12.67 -5.46 -8.32
C VAL A 109 -13.68 -5.41 -9.47
N THR A 110 -14.98 -5.34 -9.17
CA THR A 110 -16.04 -5.24 -10.17
C THR A 110 -15.92 -3.97 -11.01
N GLY A 111 -15.65 -2.82 -10.35
CA GLY A 111 -15.42 -1.55 -11.03
C GLY A 111 -14.19 -1.58 -11.94
N LEU A 112 -13.08 -2.18 -11.48
CA LEU A 112 -11.89 -2.39 -12.30
C LEU A 112 -12.22 -3.19 -13.58
N ARG A 113 -12.86 -4.36 -13.44
CA ARG A 113 -13.19 -5.24 -14.57
C ARG A 113 -14.20 -4.60 -15.52
N ALA A 114 -15.14 -3.81 -15.01
CA ALA A 114 -16.10 -3.06 -15.83
C ALA A 114 -15.40 -2.01 -16.71
N ALA A 115 -14.47 -1.25 -16.14
CA ALA A 115 -13.67 -0.27 -16.87
C ALA A 115 -12.81 -0.92 -17.98
N GLU A 116 -12.13 -2.02 -17.66
CA GLU A 116 -11.30 -2.77 -18.61
C GLU A 116 -12.11 -3.33 -19.78
N THR A 117 -13.30 -3.89 -19.48
CA THR A 117 -14.20 -4.42 -20.50
C THR A 117 -14.71 -3.33 -21.42
N ALA A 118 -15.19 -2.21 -20.84
CA ALA A 118 -15.68 -1.07 -21.61
C ALA A 118 -14.58 -0.42 -22.45
N GLY A 119 -13.37 -0.37 -21.93
CA GLY A 119 -12.20 0.17 -22.63
C GLY A 119 -11.52 -0.79 -23.60
N GLY A 120 -12.00 -2.03 -23.75
CA GLY A 120 -11.43 -3.03 -24.65
C GLY A 120 -10.02 -3.47 -24.31
N VAL A 121 -9.65 -3.44 -23.02
CA VAL A 121 -8.32 -3.82 -22.54
C VAL A 121 -8.05 -5.30 -22.82
N LYS A 122 -6.98 -5.60 -23.55
CA LYS A 122 -6.64 -6.99 -23.94
C LYS A 122 -5.96 -7.79 -22.84
N THR A 123 -5.15 -7.11 -22.04
CA THR A 123 -4.45 -7.72 -20.90
C THR A 123 -4.94 -7.03 -19.63
N PRO A 124 -5.91 -7.63 -18.91
CA PRO A 124 -6.43 -7.05 -17.67
C PRO A 124 -5.35 -6.87 -16.61
N ALA A 125 -5.44 -5.79 -15.85
CA ALA A 125 -4.56 -5.53 -14.73
C ALA A 125 -4.63 -6.65 -13.68
N LYS A 126 -3.52 -6.92 -13.01
CA LYS A 126 -3.51 -7.78 -11.82
C LYS A 126 -3.99 -6.98 -10.63
N ASN A 127 -5.04 -7.43 -9.95
CA ASN A 127 -5.51 -6.79 -8.74
C ASN A 127 -4.78 -7.33 -7.51
N ILE A 128 -4.39 -6.39 -6.65
CA ILE A 128 -3.61 -6.64 -5.44
C ILE A 128 -4.47 -6.35 -4.22
N LEU A 129 -4.41 -7.23 -3.21
CA LEU A 129 -4.87 -6.93 -1.85
C LEU A 129 -3.65 -6.80 -0.94
N HIS A 130 -3.57 -5.72 -0.19
CA HIS A 130 -2.37 -5.25 0.48
C HIS A 130 -2.52 -5.23 2.00
N LEU A 131 -1.57 -5.85 2.69
CA LEU A 131 -1.44 -5.78 4.15
C LEU A 131 -0.06 -5.27 4.56
N ALA A 132 -0.03 -4.53 5.67
CA ALA A 132 1.20 -4.21 6.39
C ALA A 132 1.65 -5.39 7.28
N GLU A 133 2.79 -5.20 7.96
CA GLU A 133 3.39 -6.15 8.90
C GLU A 133 3.88 -7.45 8.22
N GLY A 134 4.66 -7.33 7.16
CA GLY A 134 5.10 -8.45 6.31
C GLY A 134 5.76 -9.63 7.02
N GLY A 135 6.31 -9.45 8.22
CA GLY A 135 6.84 -10.55 9.05
C GLY A 135 5.78 -11.29 9.90
N ASN A 136 4.54 -10.82 9.93
CA ASN A 136 3.47 -11.36 10.78
C ASN A 136 2.60 -12.38 10.05
N ASN A 137 3.11 -13.60 9.87
CA ASN A 137 2.41 -14.66 9.14
C ASN A 137 1.03 -15.00 9.72
N SER A 138 0.86 -15.00 11.04
CA SER A 138 -0.44 -15.33 11.66
C SER A 138 -1.53 -14.31 11.30
N LYS A 139 -1.18 -13.02 11.23
CA LYS A 139 -2.08 -11.96 10.79
C LYS A 139 -2.46 -12.11 9.30
N PHE A 140 -1.47 -12.40 8.44
CA PHE A 140 -1.71 -12.66 7.03
C PHE A 140 -2.65 -13.85 6.82
N ARG A 141 -2.40 -14.99 7.48
CA ARG A 141 -3.28 -16.15 7.43
C ARG A 141 -4.70 -15.80 7.85
N TRP A 142 -4.86 -15.22 9.04
CA TRP A 142 -6.17 -14.85 9.55
C TRP A 142 -6.94 -13.97 8.55
N TRP A 143 -6.30 -12.92 8.02
CA TRP A 143 -6.96 -11.98 7.14
C TRP A 143 -7.31 -12.61 5.77
N PHE A 144 -6.35 -13.26 5.12
CA PHE A 144 -6.58 -13.86 3.81
C PHE A 144 -7.49 -15.11 3.87
N ASP A 145 -7.53 -15.86 4.97
CA ASP A 145 -8.52 -16.91 5.17
C ASP A 145 -9.95 -16.36 5.20
N GLU A 146 -10.17 -15.26 5.92
CA GLU A 146 -11.49 -14.61 5.97
C GLU A 146 -11.93 -14.03 4.62
N ILE A 147 -11.00 -13.48 3.84
CA ILE A 147 -11.26 -12.95 2.51
C ILE A 147 -11.53 -14.07 1.49
N THR A 148 -10.73 -15.13 1.54
CA THR A 148 -10.89 -16.30 0.65
C THR A 148 -12.21 -17.04 0.93
N LYS A 149 -12.57 -17.20 2.21
CA LYS A 149 -13.87 -17.78 2.62
C LYS A 149 -15.06 -17.01 2.03
N ARG A 150 -14.92 -15.70 1.86
CA ARG A 150 -15.93 -14.81 1.25
C ARG A 150 -15.79 -14.67 -0.27
N LYS A 151 -14.88 -15.42 -0.87
CA LYS A 151 -14.68 -15.49 -2.33
C LYS A 151 -14.33 -14.14 -2.98
N VAL A 152 -13.66 -13.25 -2.26
CA VAL A 152 -13.12 -12.02 -2.86
C VAL A 152 -12.01 -12.41 -3.84
N SER A 153 -12.11 -11.93 -5.07
CA SER A 153 -11.12 -12.22 -6.11
C SER A 153 -9.89 -11.34 -5.95
N PHE A 154 -8.70 -11.93 -5.99
CA PHE A 154 -7.42 -11.22 -6.07
C PHE A 154 -6.39 -12.03 -6.84
N ASP A 155 -5.43 -11.34 -7.43
CA ASP A 155 -4.37 -11.95 -8.24
C ASP A 155 -3.04 -12.01 -7.48
N ILE A 156 -2.75 -11.04 -6.62
CA ILE A 156 -1.46 -10.87 -5.93
C ILE A 156 -1.70 -10.50 -4.47
N ILE A 157 -0.86 -11.03 -3.59
CA ILE A 157 -0.79 -10.62 -2.18
C ILE A 157 0.27 -9.52 -2.07
N GLY A 158 -0.17 -8.28 -1.76
CA GLY A 158 0.67 -7.13 -1.49
C GLY A 158 1.11 -7.08 -0.03
N ILE A 159 2.35 -6.67 0.20
CA ILE A 159 3.00 -6.68 1.52
C ILE A 159 3.75 -5.37 1.73
N SER A 160 3.44 -4.59 2.80
CA SER A 160 4.38 -3.60 3.31
C SER A 160 5.40 -4.29 4.21
N TYR A 161 6.67 -4.00 3.98
CA TYR A 161 7.74 -4.52 4.81
C TYR A 161 8.79 -3.47 5.13
N TYR A 162 8.77 -3.02 6.38
CA TYR A 162 9.76 -2.14 6.97
C TYR A 162 10.46 -2.91 8.10
N PRO A 163 11.72 -3.36 7.96
CA PRO A 163 12.34 -4.31 8.88
C PRO A 163 12.43 -3.81 10.32
N TYR A 164 12.52 -2.51 10.51
CA TYR A 164 12.56 -1.89 11.84
C TYR A 164 11.23 -1.94 12.59
N TRP A 165 10.10 -2.22 11.89
CA TRP A 165 8.76 -2.37 12.48
C TRP A 165 8.17 -3.79 12.28
N HIS A 166 8.49 -4.45 11.17
CA HIS A 166 7.75 -5.61 10.70
C HIS A 166 8.50 -6.95 10.88
N GLY A 167 9.55 -6.95 11.71
CA GLY A 167 10.33 -8.14 12.01
C GLY A 167 11.43 -8.45 10.98
N THR A 168 12.06 -9.60 11.12
CA THR A 168 13.25 -9.96 10.35
C THR A 168 12.94 -10.34 8.90
N LEU A 169 13.96 -10.25 8.01
CA LEU A 169 13.89 -10.80 6.65
C LEU A 169 13.60 -12.31 6.60
N ALA A 170 13.98 -13.06 7.64
CA ALA A 170 13.64 -14.48 7.76
C ALA A 170 12.13 -14.67 8.02
N ALA A 171 11.53 -13.84 8.86
CA ALA A 171 10.09 -13.84 9.11
C ALA A 171 9.29 -13.46 7.84
N LEU A 172 9.74 -12.43 7.12
CA LEU A 172 9.15 -12.06 5.83
C LEU A 172 9.23 -13.22 4.83
N GLN A 173 10.39 -13.85 4.68
CA GLN A 173 10.57 -14.99 3.78
C GLN A 173 9.61 -16.14 4.11
N SER A 174 9.50 -16.48 5.41
CA SER A 174 8.58 -17.51 5.88
C SER A 174 7.14 -17.17 5.55
N ASN A 175 6.74 -15.91 5.76
CA ASN A 175 5.39 -15.44 5.42
C ASN A 175 5.13 -15.51 3.91
N MET A 176 6.03 -15.00 3.07
CA MET A 176 5.88 -15.06 1.61
C MET A 176 5.73 -16.51 1.11
N ASN A 177 6.58 -17.42 1.59
CA ASN A 177 6.53 -18.82 1.19
C ASN A 177 5.21 -19.49 1.61
N ASP A 178 4.72 -19.19 2.81
CA ASP A 178 3.45 -19.71 3.30
C ASP A 178 2.26 -19.16 2.52
N MET A 179 2.24 -17.86 2.23
CA MET A 179 1.16 -17.23 1.45
C MET A 179 1.06 -17.84 0.04
N VAL A 180 2.19 -18.03 -0.63
CA VAL A 180 2.24 -18.69 -1.94
C VAL A 180 1.73 -20.12 -1.86
N SER A 181 2.19 -20.89 -0.87
CA SER A 181 1.77 -22.29 -0.67
C SER A 181 0.28 -22.42 -0.37
N ARG A 182 -0.24 -21.52 0.49
CA ARG A 182 -1.61 -21.61 1.02
C ARG A 182 -2.66 -21.13 0.02
N TYR A 183 -2.38 -20.03 -0.68
CA TYR A 183 -3.38 -19.38 -1.55
C TYR A 183 -3.12 -19.56 -3.04
N SER A 184 -1.98 -20.16 -3.42
CA SER A 184 -1.55 -20.31 -4.83
C SER A 184 -1.55 -18.97 -5.57
N LYS A 185 -1.09 -17.92 -4.90
CA LYS A 185 -1.01 -16.55 -5.42
C LYS A 185 0.42 -16.03 -5.26
N PRO A 186 0.95 -15.30 -6.27
CA PRO A 186 2.21 -14.61 -6.14
C PRO A 186 2.15 -13.53 -5.06
N VAL A 187 3.31 -13.15 -4.55
CA VAL A 187 3.51 -12.10 -3.56
C VAL A 187 4.35 -10.97 -4.14
N MET A 188 4.08 -9.75 -3.73
CA MET A 188 4.85 -8.56 -4.06
C MET A 188 5.03 -7.72 -2.80
N VAL A 189 6.25 -7.29 -2.49
CA VAL A 189 6.49 -6.27 -1.47
C VAL A 189 6.16 -4.92 -2.10
N VAL A 190 4.95 -4.42 -1.85
CA VAL A 190 4.43 -3.19 -2.49
C VAL A 190 4.86 -1.91 -1.80
N GLU A 191 5.43 -2.04 -0.58
CA GLU A 191 6.06 -0.94 0.15
C GLU A 191 7.26 -1.43 0.93
N THR A 192 8.37 -0.70 0.83
CA THR A 192 9.55 -0.84 1.68
C THR A 192 10.43 0.39 1.59
N ALA A 193 11.13 0.71 2.66
CA ALA A 193 12.18 1.72 2.68
C ALA A 193 13.21 1.40 3.76
N TYR A 194 14.35 2.08 3.73
CA TYR A 194 15.38 1.99 4.75
C TYR A 194 16.19 3.28 4.81
N ALA A 195 16.61 3.69 6.02
CA ALA A 195 17.33 4.94 6.21
C ALA A 195 18.78 4.87 5.74
N PHE A 196 19.22 5.92 5.04
CA PHE A 196 20.64 6.13 4.71
C PHE A 196 21.37 6.96 5.78
N THR A 197 20.65 7.60 6.71
CA THR A 197 21.18 8.37 7.84
C THR A 197 20.17 8.43 8.97
N LEU A 198 20.59 8.80 10.19
CA LEU A 198 19.70 9.14 11.31
C LEU A 198 19.47 10.66 11.43
N GLU A 199 20.11 11.47 10.60
CA GLU A 199 19.96 12.92 10.60
C GLU A 199 18.60 13.31 9.99
N ASN A 200 18.09 14.49 10.38
CA ASN A 200 16.94 15.13 9.77
C ASN A 200 17.43 16.18 8.76
N GLY A 201 16.83 16.20 7.58
CA GLY A 201 17.07 17.23 6.57
C GLY A 201 16.11 18.43 6.72
N ASP A 202 15.02 18.27 7.47
CA ASP A 202 14.08 19.34 7.79
C ASP A 202 13.75 19.38 9.30
N SER A 203 12.69 20.11 9.69
CA SER A 203 12.30 20.28 11.10
C SER A 203 11.43 19.14 11.65
N LEU A 204 10.93 18.25 10.80
CA LEU A 204 10.11 17.12 11.22
C LEU A 204 10.98 15.90 11.55
N GLY A 205 10.74 15.27 12.70
CA GLY A 205 11.45 14.04 13.06
C GLY A 205 11.10 12.87 12.15
N ASN A 206 12.11 12.10 11.77
CA ASN A 206 11.97 10.95 10.89
C ASN A 206 11.32 9.74 11.56
N ASN A 207 10.56 8.96 10.79
CA ASN A 207 9.99 7.68 11.22
C ASN A 207 11.06 6.63 11.54
N PHE A 208 12.20 6.70 10.85
CA PHE A 208 13.42 5.97 11.19
C PHE A 208 14.41 6.97 11.79
N GLY A 209 14.25 7.28 13.07
CA GLY A 209 14.98 8.40 13.69
C GLY A 209 15.95 8.00 14.82
N GLN A 210 16.03 6.72 15.17
CA GLN A 210 16.79 6.27 16.33
C GLN A 210 17.72 5.10 16.00
N ALA A 211 18.82 4.98 16.76
CA ALA A 211 19.76 3.85 16.63
C ALA A 211 19.10 2.47 16.87
N SER A 212 18.04 2.44 17.69
CA SER A 212 17.23 1.24 17.89
C SER A 212 16.55 0.77 16.61
N ASP A 213 16.18 1.68 15.70
CA ASP A 213 15.53 1.33 14.43
C ASP A 213 16.52 0.58 13.52
N ALA A 214 17.80 1.04 13.49
CA ALA A 214 18.87 0.33 12.79
C ALA A 214 19.15 -1.04 13.39
N THR A 215 19.12 -1.15 14.72
CA THR A 215 19.30 -2.43 15.43
C THR A 215 18.16 -3.40 15.10
N ASN A 216 16.92 -2.95 15.15
CA ASN A 216 15.73 -3.73 14.82
C ASN A 216 15.72 -4.13 13.34
N GLY A 217 16.10 -3.20 12.46
CA GLY A 217 16.16 -3.43 11.01
C GLY A 217 17.31 -4.33 10.57
N GLY A 218 18.35 -4.48 11.41
CA GLY A 218 19.47 -5.37 11.19
C GLY A 218 20.58 -4.81 10.28
N TYR A 219 20.52 -3.53 9.89
CA TYR A 219 21.51 -2.86 9.05
C TYR A 219 21.82 -1.47 9.62
N PRO A 220 23.06 -0.95 9.46
CA PRO A 220 23.37 0.43 9.83
C PRO A 220 22.51 1.44 9.04
N ALA A 221 22.13 2.55 9.68
CA ALA A 221 21.49 3.67 8.99
C ALA A 221 22.56 4.47 8.21
N THR A 222 22.98 3.94 7.08
CA THR A 222 23.96 4.48 6.16
C THR A 222 23.59 4.06 4.73
N ALA A 223 24.06 4.79 3.72
CA ALA A 223 23.83 4.42 2.31
C ALA A 223 24.29 2.98 2.00
N ALA A 224 25.40 2.52 2.62
CA ALA A 224 25.87 1.14 2.50
C ALA A 224 24.93 0.14 3.16
N GLY A 225 24.36 0.48 4.33
CA GLY A 225 23.38 -0.34 5.05
C GLY A 225 22.06 -0.43 4.28
N GLN A 226 21.55 0.70 3.80
CA GLN A 226 20.36 0.76 2.93
C GLN A 226 20.53 -0.15 1.69
N ARG A 227 21.66 -0.05 1.00
CA ARG A 227 21.97 -0.90 -0.16
C ARG A 227 22.06 -2.38 0.22
N SER A 228 22.63 -2.71 1.37
CA SER A 228 22.75 -4.09 1.85
C SER A 228 21.35 -4.68 2.15
N PHE A 229 20.50 -3.92 2.83
CA PHE A 229 19.11 -4.30 3.07
C PHE A 229 18.37 -4.60 1.78
N LEU A 230 18.42 -3.69 0.80
CA LEU A 230 17.71 -3.88 -0.48
C LEU A 230 18.23 -5.08 -1.27
N LYS A 231 19.53 -5.33 -1.22
CA LYS A 231 20.13 -6.53 -1.85
C LYS A 231 19.60 -7.80 -1.20
N ASP A 232 19.56 -7.85 0.13
CA ASP A 232 19.11 -9.03 0.85
C ASP A 232 17.58 -9.20 0.74
N LEU A 233 16.80 -8.13 0.76
CA LEU A 233 15.36 -8.18 0.47
C LEU A 233 15.10 -8.76 -0.92
N LYS A 234 15.80 -8.25 -1.95
CA LYS A 234 15.70 -8.78 -3.31
C LYS A 234 16.00 -10.28 -3.36
N ALA A 235 17.04 -10.73 -2.67
CA ALA A 235 17.41 -12.14 -2.60
C ALA A 235 16.31 -12.99 -1.93
N LYS A 236 15.68 -12.47 -0.85
CA LYS A 236 14.56 -13.15 -0.18
C LYS A 236 13.33 -13.28 -1.07
N ILE A 237 12.99 -12.24 -1.81
CA ILE A 237 11.88 -12.26 -2.76
C ILE A 237 12.16 -13.25 -3.91
N ALA A 238 13.36 -13.21 -4.47
CA ALA A 238 13.77 -14.13 -5.55
C ALA A 238 13.80 -15.61 -5.12
N ALA A 239 13.97 -15.88 -3.82
CA ALA A 239 13.96 -17.22 -3.25
C ALA A 239 12.55 -17.75 -2.93
N VAL A 240 11.49 -16.98 -3.18
CA VAL A 240 10.10 -17.46 -3.06
C VAL A 240 9.87 -18.58 -4.08
N PRO A 241 9.30 -19.75 -3.68
CA PRO A 241 9.15 -20.90 -4.56
C PRO A 241 8.43 -20.59 -5.87
N ASN A 242 8.80 -21.30 -6.92
CA ASN A 242 8.17 -21.26 -8.25
C ASN A 242 8.18 -19.88 -8.93
N GLY A 243 9.11 -19.01 -8.56
CA GLY A 243 9.18 -17.65 -9.12
C GLY A 243 7.99 -16.76 -8.73
N GLN A 244 7.30 -17.09 -7.62
CA GLN A 244 6.10 -16.36 -7.18
C GLN A 244 6.42 -15.10 -6.38
N GLY A 245 7.68 -14.77 -6.09
CA GLY A 245 8.11 -13.49 -5.57
C GLY A 245 8.33 -12.50 -6.72
N LEU A 246 7.42 -11.55 -6.90
CA LEU A 246 7.40 -10.70 -8.11
C LEU A 246 8.40 -9.54 -8.05
N GLY A 247 8.76 -9.07 -6.86
CA GLY A 247 9.64 -7.93 -6.67
C GLY A 247 9.22 -7.04 -5.51
N PHE A 248 9.78 -5.83 -5.47
CA PHE A 248 9.40 -4.82 -4.50
C PHE A 248 9.24 -3.44 -5.14
N VAL A 249 8.44 -2.59 -4.50
CA VAL A 249 8.28 -1.16 -4.77
C VAL A 249 8.88 -0.40 -3.60
N TYR A 250 9.74 0.56 -3.90
CA TYR A 250 10.36 1.40 -2.89
C TYR A 250 9.43 2.57 -2.56
N TRP A 251 9.19 2.82 -1.25
CA TRP A 251 8.34 3.89 -0.78
C TRP A 251 9.08 5.23 -0.80
N GLU A 252 8.51 6.21 -1.48
CA GLU A 252 9.00 7.60 -1.55
C GLU A 252 10.51 7.72 -1.88
N PRO A 253 10.97 7.12 -3.00
CA PRO A 253 12.40 7.03 -3.33
C PRO A 253 13.06 8.39 -3.58
N ASP A 254 12.29 9.41 -3.93
CA ASP A 254 12.71 10.75 -4.31
C ASP A 254 12.11 11.86 -3.43
N TRP A 255 11.62 11.49 -2.24
CA TRP A 255 10.98 12.43 -1.33
C TRP A 255 12.01 13.17 -0.49
N LEU A 256 12.60 14.21 -1.08
CA LEU A 256 13.62 15.07 -0.47
C LEU A 256 13.00 16.09 0.48
N PRO A 257 13.77 16.63 1.45
CA PRO A 257 13.31 17.74 2.28
C PRO A 257 13.02 18.97 1.41
N VAL A 258 11.80 19.49 1.55
CA VAL A 258 11.34 20.70 0.85
C VAL A 258 10.71 21.64 1.87
N ASN A 259 11.20 22.86 1.93
CA ASN A 259 10.69 23.87 2.84
C ASN A 259 9.18 24.09 2.66
N ASP A 260 8.46 24.18 3.76
CA ASP A 260 7.01 24.38 3.83
C ASP A 260 6.16 23.30 3.14
N ALA A 261 6.75 22.19 2.73
CA ALA A 261 5.98 21.06 2.22
C ALA A 261 5.30 20.31 3.35
N THR A 262 4.08 19.85 3.08
CA THR A 262 3.34 18.93 3.95
C THR A 262 3.08 17.62 3.20
N TRP A 263 2.94 16.54 3.92
CA TRP A 263 2.65 15.20 3.35
C TRP A 263 1.15 14.94 3.14
N ALA A 264 0.31 15.94 3.33
CA ALA A 264 -1.11 15.87 3.10
C ALA A 264 -1.67 17.20 2.62
N THR A 265 -2.84 17.17 1.98
CA THR A 265 -3.54 18.39 1.60
C THR A 265 -4.17 19.07 2.82
N ASP A 266 -4.26 20.40 2.81
CA ASP A 266 -4.94 21.18 3.86
C ASP A 266 -6.38 20.70 4.09
N ALA A 267 -7.07 20.29 3.02
CA ALA A 267 -8.44 19.76 3.11
C ALA A 267 -8.48 18.42 3.86
N GLY A 268 -7.55 17.51 3.59
CA GLY A 268 -7.45 16.23 4.30
C GLY A 268 -7.07 16.42 5.77
N ILE A 269 -6.09 17.28 6.03
CA ILE A 269 -5.65 17.64 7.40
C ILE A 269 -6.84 18.21 8.20
N SER A 270 -7.56 19.17 7.63
CA SER A 270 -8.73 19.80 8.26
C SER A 270 -9.87 18.81 8.49
N TYR A 271 -10.15 17.94 7.53
CA TYR A 271 -11.23 16.95 7.65
C TYR A 271 -10.95 15.93 8.76
N LEU A 272 -9.73 15.47 8.89
CA LEU A 272 -9.36 14.51 9.92
C LEU A 272 -9.04 15.14 11.28
N ASN A 273 -9.11 16.46 11.38
CA ASN A 273 -8.72 17.21 12.58
C ASN A 273 -7.33 16.81 13.10
N THR A 274 -6.41 16.60 12.18
CA THR A 274 -5.01 16.27 12.49
C THR A 274 -4.14 17.52 12.32
N THR A 275 -3.00 17.57 12.99
CA THR A 275 -2.02 18.62 12.76
C THR A 275 -1.30 18.38 11.46
N GLY A 276 -1.31 19.37 10.58
CA GLY A 276 -0.43 19.41 9.41
C GLY A 276 1.00 19.64 9.88
N ASN A 277 1.77 18.57 9.97
CA ASN A 277 3.20 18.70 10.22
C ASN A 277 3.85 19.20 8.93
N VAL A 278 4.56 20.32 9.01
CA VAL A 278 5.43 20.77 7.95
C VAL A 278 6.71 19.94 8.01
N GLY A 279 7.11 19.37 6.89
CA GLY A 279 8.28 18.52 6.78
C GLY A 279 7.95 17.12 6.29
N ASN A 280 8.98 16.29 6.16
CA ASN A 280 8.90 14.96 5.60
C ASN A 280 9.54 13.92 6.55
N ALA A 281 8.72 13.12 7.20
CA ALA A 281 9.19 12.07 8.12
C ALA A 281 9.85 10.85 7.42
N TRP A 282 9.99 10.85 6.10
CA TRP A 282 10.57 9.76 5.30
C TRP A 282 11.83 10.18 4.54
N GLU A 283 12.24 11.44 4.59
CA GLU A 283 13.31 12.02 3.79
C GLU A 283 14.66 11.30 3.94
N ASN A 284 14.97 10.80 5.14
CA ASN A 284 16.19 10.04 5.39
C ASN A 284 16.15 8.59 4.88
N GLN A 285 15.04 8.20 4.27
CA GLN A 285 14.84 6.92 3.61
C GLN A 285 14.78 7.03 2.09
N ALA A 286 14.92 8.23 1.51
CA ALA A 286 15.03 8.42 0.07
C ALA A 286 16.24 7.66 -0.52
N LEU A 287 16.27 7.49 -1.84
CA LEU A 287 17.43 6.91 -2.56
C LEU A 287 18.46 7.96 -2.97
N PHE A 288 18.23 9.19 -2.60
CA PHE A 288 19.10 10.36 -2.77
C PHE A 288 19.39 10.95 -1.38
N ASP A 289 20.49 11.63 -1.23
CA ASP A 289 20.76 12.38 0.00
C ASP A 289 19.92 13.67 0.06
N PHE A 290 20.07 14.47 1.13
CA PHE A 290 19.29 15.70 1.31
C PHE A 290 19.56 16.79 0.28
N SER A 291 20.65 16.68 -0.48
CA SER A 291 20.97 17.59 -1.61
C SER A 291 20.46 17.09 -2.95
N GLY A 292 20.00 15.83 -3.00
CA GLY A 292 19.49 15.20 -4.21
C GLY A 292 20.56 14.48 -5.04
N ASP A 293 21.71 14.16 -4.44
CA ASP A 293 22.83 13.44 -5.06
C ASP A 293 22.78 11.93 -4.84
#